data_e7bd3f572621c349c5c6211009b0b881
#
_entry.id   e7bd3f572621c349c5c6211009b0b881
#
_cell.length_a   1.000
_cell.length_b   1.000
_cell.length_c   1.000
_cell.angle_alpha   90.00
_cell.angle_beta   90.00
_cell.angle_gamma   90.00
#
_symmetry.space_group_name_H-M   'P 1'
#
loop_
_entity.id
_entity.type
_entity.pdbx_description
1 polymer ?
#
loop_
_entity_poly.entity_id
_entity_poly.type
_entity_poly.pdbx_seq_one_letter_code
_entity_poly.pdbx_strand_id
1 'polypeptide(L)'
;MKFNKYYLEFKENKLKKLEDLRIKITQEIQQEKKLNDDYKMQMDRVRAENEELKHFYNNLRDMLIGKGIIFDIENNNFTIKEWDNLYLEKRGNKLYMVTKKAEEVYVIDVETSDIIEELIKDDYICSLVVIRLLSKTIKVQLRFNKKE
;
A
#
# COMPACT_ATOMS: atom_id res chain seq x y z
N MET A 1 -17.72 60.37 -48.23
CA MET A 1 -18.23 60.28 -46.86
C MET A 1 -18.84 58.94 -46.46
N LYS A 2 -19.40 58.15 -47.35
CA LYS A 2 -19.94 56.80 -47.02
C LYS A 2 -18.84 55.76 -46.72
N PHE A 3 -17.69 55.81 -47.33
CA PHE A 3 -16.54 54.93 -47.08
C PHE A 3 -16.00 55.02 -45.66
N ASN A 4 -16.00 56.14 -45.05
CA ASN A 4 -15.50 56.32 -43.68
C ASN A 4 -16.40 55.66 -42.61
N LYS A 5 -17.70 55.60 -42.86
CA LYS A 5 -18.68 54.99 -41.95
C LYS A 5 -18.54 53.45 -41.94
N TYR A 6 -18.44 52.82 -43.11
CA TYR A 6 -18.23 51.40 -43.22
C TYR A 6 -16.89 50.94 -42.64
N TYR A 7 -15.84 51.71 -42.80
CA TYR A 7 -14.54 51.43 -42.23
C TYR A 7 -14.54 51.51 -40.73
N LEU A 8 -15.21 52.49 -40.14
CA LEU A 8 -15.38 52.63 -38.70
C LEU A 8 -16.21 51.46 -38.13
N GLU A 9 -17.33 51.11 -38.72
CA GLU A 9 -18.16 49.95 -38.32
C GLU A 9 -17.38 48.63 -38.41
N PHE A 10 -16.56 48.46 -39.44
CA PHE A 10 -15.72 47.30 -39.59
C PHE A 10 -14.67 47.23 -38.47
N LYS A 11 -14.01 48.31 -38.14
CA LYS A 11 -13.05 48.40 -37.03
C LYS A 11 -13.72 48.11 -35.68
N GLU A 12 -14.85 48.70 -35.42
CA GLU A 12 -15.62 48.49 -34.20
C GLU A 12 -16.02 47.04 -34.02
N ASN A 13 -16.54 46.42 -35.08
CA ASN A 13 -16.90 45.01 -35.05
C ASN A 13 -15.70 44.11 -34.85
N LYS A 14 -14.55 44.44 -35.41
CA LYS A 14 -13.30 43.68 -35.21
C LYS A 14 -12.78 43.83 -33.78
N LEU A 15 -12.81 45.05 -33.23
CA LEU A 15 -12.45 45.30 -31.84
C LEU A 15 -13.35 44.53 -30.85
N LYS A 16 -14.65 44.56 -31.09
CA LYS A 16 -15.62 43.83 -30.27
C LYS A 16 -15.37 42.33 -30.29
N LYS A 17 -15.10 41.74 -31.46
CA LYS A 17 -14.75 40.31 -31.58
C LYS A 17 -13.46 39.98 -30.83
N LEU A 18 -12.45 40.86 -30.89
CA LEU A 18 -11.19 40.66 -30.17
C LEU A 18 -11.37 40.76 -28.64
N GLU A 19 -12.24 41.67 -28.21
CA GLU A 19 -12.55 41.84 -26.79
C GLU A 19 -13.32 40.65 -26.23
N ASP A 20 -14.32 40.14 -26.97
CA ASP A 20 -15.06 38.94 -26.62
C ASP A 20 -14.11 37.72 -26.55
N LEU A 21 -13.16 37.58 -27.50
CA LEU A 21 -12.16 36.54 -27.50
C LEU A 21 -11.21 36.65 -26.29
N ARG A 22 -10.78 37.85 -25.95
CA ARG A 22 -9.95 38.12 -24.78
C ARG A 22 -10.65 37.71 -23.48
N ILE A 23 -11.93 38.06 -23.32
CA ILE A 23 -12.74 37.70 -22.16
C ILE A 23 -12.83 36.19 -22.05
N LYS A 24 -13.12 35.48 -23.17
CA LYS A 24 -13.22 34.01 -23.21
C LYS A 24 -11.90 33.36 -22.80
N ILE A 25 -10.77 33.78 -23.38
CA ILE A 25 -9.45 33.25 -23.05
C ILE A 25 -9.10 33.49 -21.56
N THR A 26 -9.44 34.67 -21.04
CA THR A 26 -9.20 34.99 -19.61
C THR A 26 -10.01 34.06 -18.71
N GLN A 27 -11.24 33.78 -19.04
CA GLN A 27 -12.09 32.82 -18.29
C GLN A 27 -11.53 31.39 -18.35
N GLU A 28 -11.09 30.94 -19.51
CA GLU A 28 -10.45 29.62 -19.68
C GLU A 28 -9.18 29.52 -18.84
N ILE A 29 -8.33 30.53 -18.84
CA ILE A 29 -7.10 30.57 -18.01
C ILE A 29 -7.44 30.51 -16.51
N GLN A 30 -8.47 31.21 -16.06
CA GLN A 30 -8.89 31.18 -14.66
C GLN A 30 -9.42 29.81 -14.26
N GLN A 31 -10.20 29.17 -15.13
CA GLN A 31 -10.70 27.81 -14.90
C GLN A 31 -9.57 26.79 -14.82
N GLU A 32 -8.60 26.86 -15.74
CA GLU A 32 -7.45 25.96 -15.73
C GLU A 32 -6.55 26.17 -14.50
N LYS A 33 -6.34 27.43 -14.07
CA LYS A 33 -5.60 27.72 -12.83
C LYS A 33 -6.28 27.10 -11.62
N LYS A 34 -7.60 27.27 -11.49
CA LYS A 34 -8.36 26.66 -10.40
C LYS A 34 -8.26 25.14 -10.41
N LEU A 35 -8.40 24.51 -11.58
CA LEU A 35 -8.26 23.06 -11.73
C LEU A 35 -6.86 22.58 -11.35
N ASN A 36 -5.83 23.33 -11.75
CA ASN A 36 -4.44 23.00 -11.41
C ASN A 36 -4.19 23.12 -9.90
N ASP A 37 -4.75 24.13 -9.24
CA ASP A 37 -4.64 24.28 -7.78
C ASP A 37 -5.36 23.13 -7.04
N ASP A 38 -6.53 22.71 -7.52
CA ASP A 38 -7.26 21.56 -6.99
C ASP A 38 -6.46 20.27 -7.14
N TYR A 39 -5.80 20.04 -8.29
CA TYR A 39 -4.93 18.88 -8.50
C TYR A 39 -3.69 18.92 -7.60
N LYS A 40 -3.09 20.08 -7.37
CA LYS A 40 -1.97 20.22 -6.43
C LYS A 40 -2.39 19.84 -5.01
N MET A 41 -3.53 20.33 -4.55
CA MET A 41 -4.07 19.97 -3.23
C MET A 41 -4.32 18.46 -3.11
N GLN A 42 -4.88 17.82 -4.14
CA GLN A 42 -5.08 16.37 -4.16
C GLN A 42 -3.76 15.61 -4.12
N MET A 43 -2.76 16.06 -4.89
CA MET A 43 -1.42 15.45 -4.88
C MET A 43 -0.75 15.55 -3.50
N ASP A 44 -0.84 16.71 -2.86
CA ASP A 44 -0.25 16.92 -1.53
C ASP A 44 -0.93 16.04 -0.48
N ARG A 45 -2.26 15.88 -0.56
CA ARG A 45 -3.02 14.97 0.29
C ARG A 45 -2.59 13.50 0.09
N VAL A 46 -2.50 13.04 -1.15
CA VAL A 46 -2.07 11.66 -1.46
C VAL A 46 -0.64 11.42 -0.99
N ARG A 47 0.26 12.40 -1.13
CA ARG A 47 1.63 12.30 -0.61
C ARG A 47 1.65 12.16 0.91
N ALA A 48 0.86 12.97 1.62
CA ALA A 48 0.76 12.89 3.08
C ALA A 48 0.23 11.52 3.53
N GLU A 49 -0.84 11.02 2.90
CA GLU A 49 -1.40 9.69 3.18
C GLU A 49 -0.38 8.58 2.90
N ASN A 50 0.38 8.66 1.82
CA ASN A 50 1.43 7.69 1.49
C ASN A 50 2.59 7.72 2.52
N GLU A 51 2.96 8.89 3.02
CA GLU A 51 3.99 9.03 4.06
C GLU A 51 3.54 8.42 5.38
N GLU A 52 2.29 8.64 5.78
CA GLU A 52 1.70 8.03 6.97
C GLU A 52 1.65 6.50 6.86
N LEU A 53 1.19 5.97 5.72
CA LEU A 53 1.16 4.53 5.46
C LEU A 53 2.56 3.93 5.49
N LYS A 54 3.55 4.58 4.91
CA LYS A 54 4.94 4.15 4.91
C LYS A 54 5.51 4.11 6.33
N HIS A 55 5.20 5.12 7.14
CA HIS A 55 5.62 5.18 8.54
C HIS A 55 4.99 4.07 9.37
N PHE A 56 3.68 3.86 9.20
CA PHE A 56 2.95 2.77 9.84
C PHE A 56 3.53 1.39 9.45
N TYR A 57 3.79 1.19 8.16
CA TYR A 57 4.39 -0.05 7.66
C TYR A 57 5.78 -0.30 8.27
N ASN A 58 6.63 0.71 8.32
CA ASN A 58 7.97 0.58 8.93
C ASN A 58 7.89 0.26 10.42
N ASN A 59 6.99 0.89 11.17
CA ASN A 59 6.76 0.57 12.57
C ASN A 59 6.29 -0.87 12.78
N LEU A 60 5.35 -1.33 11.96
CA LEU A 60 4.88 -2.71 11.99
C LEU A 60 6.02 -3.70 11.69
N ARG A 61 6.81 -3.42 10.68
CA ARG A 61 7.99 -4.20 10.32
C ARG A 61 8.99 -4.29 11.46
N ASP A 62 9.31 -3.17 12.11
CA ASP A 62 10.23 -3.12 13.26
C ASP A 62 9.69 -3.91 14.45
N MET A 63 8.38 -3.86 14.69
CA MET A 63 7.73 -4.69 15.71
C MET A 63 7.85 -6.19 15.40
N LEU A 64 7.64 -6.59 14.17
CA LEU A 64 7.76 -7.97 13.72
C LEU A 64 9.18 -8.51 13.87
N ILE A 65 10.18 -7.70 13.50
CA ILE A 65 11.59 -8.05 13.66
C ILE A 65 11.96 -8.17 15.14
N GLY A 66 11.51 -7.24 15.98
CA GLY A 66 11.87 -7.19 17.40
C GLY A 66 11.15 -8.21 18.26
N LYS A 67 9.86 -8.39 18.06
CA LYS A 67 9.01 -9.24 18.92
C LYS A 67 8.56 -10.54 18.26
N GLY A 68 8.52 -10.58 16.94
CA GLY A 68 7.91 -11.65 16.17
C GLY A 68 6.39 -11.64 16.23
N ILE A 69 5.79 -12.69 15.72
CA ILE A 69 4.33 -12.91 15.72
C ILE A 69 4.02 -14.18 16.49
N ILE A 70 2.97 -14.14 17.30
CA ILE A 70 2.39 -15.33 17.92
C ILE A 70 1.09 -15.64 17.23
N PHE A 71 0.97 -16.82 16.67
CA PHE A 71 -0.25 -17.33 16.06
C PHE A 71 -0.96 -18.26 17.04
N ASP A 72 -2.25 -18.05 17.23
CA ASP A 72 -3.15 -18.96 17.92
C ASP A 72 -3.86 -19.81 16.88
N ILE A 73 -3.53 -21.09 16.81
CA ILE A 73 -3.98 -22.04 15.81
C ILE A 73 -4.91 -23.05 16.46
N GLU A 74 -5.98 -23.43 15.78
CA GLU A 74 -6.84 -24.50 16.23
C GLU A 74 -6.11 -25.85 16.20
N ASN A 75 -6.20 -26.60 17.30
CA ASN A 75 -5.55 -27.89 17.41
C ASN A 75 -6.44 -28.99 16.83
N ASN A 76 -6.12 -29.40 15.61
CA ASN A 76 -6.81 -30.49 14.91
C ASN A 76 -6.07 -31.86 15.07
N ASN A 77 -5.50 -32.09 16.24
CA ASN A 77 -4.75 -33.32 16.56
C ASN A 77 -3.52 -33.56 15.67
N PHE A 78 -2.80 -32.51 15.37
CA PHE A 78 -1.54 -32.62 14.65
C PHE A 78 -0.48 -33.41 15.41
N THR A 79 0.40 -34.07 14.69
CA THR A 79 1.52 -34.84 15.26
C THR A 79 2.69 -33.92 15.63
N ILE A 80 2.45 -32.92 16.48
CA ILE A 80 3.45 -31.93 16.92
C ILE A 80 3.55 -31.91 18.45
N LYS A 81 4.70 -31.46 18.94
CA LYS A 81 5.00 -31.27 20.36
C LYS A 81 5.42 -29.83 20.62
N GLU A 82 5.36 -29.43 21.90
CA GLU A 82 5.99 -28.16 22.30
C GLU A 82 7.46 -28.17 21.92
N TRP A 83 7.93 -27.02 21.42
CA TRP A 83 9.28 -26.76 20.90
C TRP A 83 9.64 -27.42 19.56
N ASP A 84 8.67 -28.05 18.90
CA ASP A 84 8.85 -28.49 17.53
C ASP A 84 8.97 -27.29 16.58
N ASN A 85 9.85 -27.41 15.59
CA ASN A 85 9.97 -26.46 14.51
C ASN A 85 8.93 -26.73 13.43
N LEU A 86 8.27 -25.66 12.99
CA LEU A 86 7.45 -25.68 11.78
C LEU A 86 8.20 -25.00 10.63
N TYR A 87 7.74 -25.23 9.43
CA TYR A 87 8.34 -24.70 8.21
C TYR A 87 7.33 -23.88 7.44
N LEU A 88 7.81 -22.87 6.71
CA LEU A 88 7.00 -22.11 5.78
C LEU A 88 7.10 -22.71 4.39
N GLU A 89 5.96 -22.98 3.79
CA GLU A 89 5.83 -23.43 2.42
C GLU A 89 5.01 -22.40 1.62
N LYS A 90 5.55 -21.90 0.52
CA LYS A 90 4.84 -20.97 -0.35
C LYS A 90 3.99 -21.73 -1.37
N ARG A 91 2.70 -21.42 -1.40
CA ARG A 91 1.76 -21.91 -2.41
C ARG A 91 0.96 -20.73 -2.96
N GLY A 92 1.20 -20.35 -4.21
CA GLY A 92 0.62 -19.16 -4.80
C GLY A 92 1.08 -17.87 -4.10
N ASN A 93 0.14 -17.09 -3.60
CA ASN A 93 0.37 -15.83 -2.87
C ASN A 93 0.26 -15.96 -1.35
N LYS A 94 0.21 -17.17 -0.82
CA LYS A 94 0.08 -17.45 0.61
C LYS A 94 1.20 -18.32 1.12
N LEU A 95 1.53 -18.14 2.39
CA LEU A 95 2.44 -18.99 3.13
C LEU A 95 1.65 -19.95 4.01
N TYR A 96 2.11 -21.20 4.03
CA TYR A 96 1.55 -22.28 4.81
C TYR A 96 2.54 -22.70 5.88
N MET A 97 2.07 -22.89 7.09
CA MET A 97 2.86 -23.53 8.13
C MET A 97 2.70 -25.03 8.03
N VAL A 98 3.80 -25.74 7.87
CA VAL A 98 3.80 -27.19 7.71
C VAL A 98 4.74 -27.84 8.72
N THR A 99 4.42 -29.07 9.11
CA THR A 99 5.29 -29.90 9.94
C THR A 99 6.47 -30.45 9.13
N LYS A 100 7.44 -31.06 9.78
CA LYS A 100 8.56 -31.77 9.13
C LYS A 100 8.07 -32.87 8.17
N LYS A 101 6.87 -33.39 8.41
CA LYS A 101 6.24 -34.43 7.53
C LYS A 101 5.35 -33.81 6.45
N ALA A 102 5.43 -32.50 6.22
CA ALA A 102 4.62 -31.77 5.27
C ALA A 102 3.09 -31.77 5.58
N GLU A 103 2.71 -32.01 6.83
CA GLU A 103 1.34 -31.85 7.31
C GLU A 103 1.04 -30.35 7.45
N GLU A 104 -0.05 -29.89 6.83
CA GLU A 104 -0.46 -28.48 6.88
C GLU A 104 -1.13 -28.18 8.21
N VAL A 105 -0.58 -27.20 8.92
CA VAL A 105 -1.06 -26.78 10.25
C VAL A 105 -1.90 -25.50 10.17
N TYR A 106 -1.46 -24.54 9.38
CA TYR A 106 -2.11 -23.23 9.29
C TYR A 106 -1.77 -22.52 7.98
N VAL A 107 -2.71 -21.72 7.50
CA VAL A 107 -2.55 -20.86 6.32
C VAL A 107 -2.46 -19.42 6.77
N ILE A 108 -1.36 -18.75 6.46
CA ILE A 108 -1.16 -17.34 6.77
C ILE A 108 -1.91 -16.49 5.75
N ASP A 109 -2.57 -15.43 6.19
CA ASP A 109 -3.25 -14.47 5.31
C ASP A 109 -2.26 -13.82 4.33
N VAL A 110 -2.80 -13.29 3.22
CA VAL A 110 -1.99 -12.73 2.13
C VAL A 110 -1.14 -11.55 2.60
N GLU A 111 -1.73 -10.63 3.37
CA GLU A 111 -1.03 -9.43 3.85
C GLU A 111 0.17 -9.78 4.73
N THR A 112 -0.03 -10.67 5.69
CA THR A 112 1.06 -11.15 6.57
C THR A 112 2.07 -11.97 5.79
N SER A 113 1.65 -12.78 4.82
CA SER A 113 2.53 -13.54 3.94
C SER A 113 3.45 -12.63 3.13
N ASP A 114 2.93 -11.53 2.58
CA ASP A 114 3.70 -10.56 1.80
C ASP A 114 4.79 -9.89 2.66
N ILE A 115 4.46 -9.49 3.89
CA ILE A 115 5.43 -8.90 4.82
C ILE A 115 6.53 -9.90 5.19
N ILE A 116 6.17 -11.15 5.48
CA ILE A 116 7.13 -12.21 5.81
C ILE A 116 8.08 -12.45 4.63
N GLU A 117 7.54 -12.55 3.41
CA GLU A 117 8.35 -12.74 2.20
C GLU A 117 9.31 -11.57 1.95
N GLU A 118 8.86 -10.34 2.19
CA GLU A 118 9.69 -9.16 2.06
C GLU A 118 10.86 -9.17 3.05
N LEU A 119 10.60 -9.53 4.31
CA LEU A 119 11.64 -9.67 5.32
C LEU A 119 12.64 -10.78 4.97
N ILE A 120 12.17 -11.91 4.42
CA ILE A 120 13.07 -12.98 3.96
C ILE A 120 13.95 -12.50 2.79
N LYS A 121 13.42 -11.68 1.88
CA LYS A 121 14.21 -11.06 0.79
C LYS A 121 15.25 -10.08 1.30
N ASP A 122 14.98 -9.42 2.43
CA ASP A 122 15.88 -8.46 3.07
C ASP A 122 16.91 -9.12 4.02
N ASP A 123 17.27 -10.37 3.75
CA ASP A 123 18.27 -11.16 4.49
C ASP A 123 17.88 -11.49 5.93
N TYR A 124 16.60 -11.58 6.24
CA TYR A 124 16.13 -12.14 7.50
C TYR A 124 15.82 -13.62 7.35
N ILE A 125 16.21 -14.37 8.37
CA ILE A 125 15.83 -15.80 8.52
C ILE A 125 14.64 -15.85 9.47
N CYS A 126 13.58 -16.53 9.09
CA CYS A 126 12.45 -16.77 9.96
C CYS A 126 12.55 -18.15 10.62
N SER A 127 12.15 -18.23 11.87
CA SER A 127 11.99 -19.47 12.62
C SER A 127 10.57 -19.56 13.16
N LEU A 128 9.95 -20.71 13.02
CA LEU A 128 8.64 -21.03 13.54
C LEU A 128 8.77 -22.10 14.59
N VAL A 129 8.34 -21.82 15.80
CA VAL A 129 8.45 -22.75 16.94
C VAL A 129 7.10 -22.85 17.64
N VAL A 130 6.67 -24.07 17.93
CA VAL A 130 5.50 -24.35 18.77
C VAL A 130 5.87 -24.04 20.21
N ILE A 131 5.36 -22.96 20.76
CA ILE A 131 5.68 -22.53 22.14
C ILE A 131 4.74 -23.08 23.18
N ARG A 132 3.52 -23.48 22.79
CA ARG A 132 2.56 -24.07 23.69
C ARG A 132 1.56 -24.95 22.95
N LEU A 133 1.30 -26.10 23.51
CA LEU A 133 0.32 -27.06 22.99
C LEU A 133 -0.80 -27.24 24.04
N LEU A 134 -2.00 -26.80 23.70
CA LEU A 134 -3.21 -26.98 24.50
C LEU A 134 -4.17 -27.94 23.78
N SER A 135 -5.17 -28.43 24.51
CA SER A 135 -6.16 -29.37 23.94
C SER A 135 -6.92 -28.80 22.73
N LYS A 136 -7.19 -27.49 22.73
CA LYS A 136 -7.96 -26.83 21.67
C LYS A 136 -7.15 -25.87 20.82
N THR A 137 -6.01 -25.40 21.30
CA THR A 137 -5.20 -24.37 20.63
C THR A 137 -3.73 -24.68 20.69
N ILE A 138 -3.03 -24.25 19.67
CA ILE A 138 -1.58 -24.32 19.54
C ILE A 138 -1.06 -22.90 19.39
N LYS A 139 -0.07 -22.53 20.19
CA LYS A 139 0.61 -21.26 20.04
C LYS A 139 1.93 -21.47 19.30
N VAL A 140 2.07 -20.79 18.17
CA VAL A 140 3.26 -20.83 17.34
C VAL A 140 3.87 -19.46 17.28
N GLN A 141 5.15 -19.35 17.58
CA GLN A 141 5.91 -18.11 17.50
C GLN A 141 6.74 -18.08 16.24
N LEU A 142 6.55 -17.04 15.43
CA LEU A 142 7.40 -16.67 14.32
C LEU A 142 8.39 -15.61 14.79
N ARG A 143 9.68 -15.83 14.58
CA ARG A 143 10.75 -14.87 14.86
C ARG A 143 11.59 -14.64 13.62
N PHE A 144 12.13 -13.43 13.54
CA PHE A 144 13.07 -13.04 12.50
C PHE A 144 14.43 -12.76 13.09
N ASN A 145 15.47 -13.33 12.49
CA ASN A 145 16.86 -13.08 12.83
C ASN A 145 17.57 -12.58 11.58
N LYS A 146 18.41 -11.59 11.71
CA LYS A 146 19.22 -11.13 10.59
C LYS A 146 20.24 -12.20 10.23
N LYS A 147 20.42 -12.45 8.95
CA LYS A 147 21.44 -13.36 8.44
C LYS A 147 22.80 -12.71 8.66
N GLU A 148 23.70 -13.40 9.34
CA GLU A 148 25.08 -12.97 9.50
C GLU A 148 25.88 -13.04 8.20
#